data_c5a049a6e497268701717cec2534fb64
#
_entry.id   c5a049a6e497268701717cec2534fb64
#
_cell.length_a   1.000
_cell.length_b   1.000
_cell.length_c   1.000
_cell.angle_alpha   90.00
_cell.angle_beta   90.00
_cell.angle_gamma   90.00
#
_symmetry.space_group_name_H-M   'P 1'
#
loop_
_entity.id
_entity.type
_entity.pdbx_description
1 polymer ?
#
loop_
_entity_poly.entity_id
_entity_poly.type
_entity_poly.pdbx_seq_one_letter_code
_entity_poly.pdbx_strand_id
1 'polypeptide(L)'
;MPGVVGLITKLPRHRAEPELLRMVEALRHESFYVTGMWIDESLGLYLGWVARKNSFSDGMPLRNEQRDVVLVFSGEEFPEAGTIRHLKQRGHELNVVGPSYLVHLYEEDPSFPAGLNGRFQGLAADRARETVTLFNDRFGMHRIYYHESRESFYFAAEAKAILAVRPELRRADPQGLGEFVACGCVMENRTLFEGIKVLPPASAWVFQHGALMRKGTYFDPHEWENQIPLEPESYYQELRKVFSQNLTRYFDGQERLGMSLTGGLDSRMIMAWLKPSPRSLPCYTFGDGGGRRQCRDVVVAQQVASACEQIHEVIPVGEEFLSRFSHYAERTVYLSDGCVDLTHSPDLYLNERARQIAPVRMTGNYGSEVLRRSVAFKPGMPVAGLFSPDFLPHIHAAGQTYAGLLQGHPVSFAVFRQAPWHHYGLLALEETQLSLRSPYLDNDLVRTVFRAPKSALGDDVCLRLIADGDAVLRQIRTDRGLNGSRRSLSAVAHRGVLEFFFKAEYAYDSGMPQWAARIDYLLSPFHPERLFLGWHKFHHFRVWYRDTLSGYVREMLLDPRTLSRPYLERRQLEAMVEGHLKGNRNYTAEIHKVLTLELIHRLFLDSK
;
A
#
# COMPACT_ATOMS: atom_id res chain seq x y z
N MET A 1 8.00 -7.62 -0.22
CA MET A 1 6.74 -8.14 -0.86
C MET A 1 7.10 -9.27 -1.80
N PRO A 2 6.36 -10.39 -1.85
CA PRO A 2 6.54 -11.39 -2.89
C PRO A 2 6.49 -10.78 -4.30
N GLY A 3 7.23 -11.36 -5.26
CA GLY A 3 7.26 -10.78 -6.60
C GLY A 3 8.23 -11.44 -7.54
N VAL A 4 8.27 -10.91 -8.78
CA VAL A 4 9.22 -11.34 -9.79
C VAL A 4 10.54 -10.57 -9.66
N VAL A 5 11.62 -11.22 -10.07
CA VAL A 5 12.98 -10.66 -10.00
C VAL A 5 13.84 -11.27 -11.10
N GLY A 6 14.76 -10.51 -11.66
CA GLY A 6 15.67 -11.08 -12.65
C GLY A 6 16.41 -10.07 -13.50
N LEU A 7 17.01 -10.62 -14.54
CA LEU A 7 17.74 -9.84 -15.53
C LEU A 7 17.47 -10.39 -16.94
N ILE A 8 17.40 -9.48 -17.89
CA ILE A 8 17.36 -9.75 -19.32
C ILE A 8 18.68 -9.24 -19.89
N THR A 9 19.50 -10.16 -20.44
CA THR A 9 20.91 -9.86 -20.71
C THR A 9 21.52 -10.75 -21.79
N LYS A 10 22.59 -10.25 -22.38
CA LYS A 10 23.48 -11.05 -23.24
C LYS A 10 24.71 -11.58 -22.49
N LEU A 11 24.80 -11.36 -21.18
CA LEU A 11 25.88 -11.91 -20.37
C LEU A 11 25.84 -13.44 -20.35
N PRO A 12 26.99 -14.11 -20.30
CA PRO A 12 27.03 -15.55 -20.21
C PRO A 12 26.51 -16.03 -18.83
N ARG A 13 25.93 -17.22 -18.81
CA ARG A 13 25.27 -17.82 -17.66
C ARG A 13 26.08 -17.78 -16.36
N HIS A 14 27.39 -18.08 -16.43
CA HIS A 14 28.26 -18.07 -15.25
C HIS A 14 28.39 -16.70 -14.55
N ARG A 15 28.03 -15.61 -15.23
CA ARG A 15 27.97 -14.25 -14.67
C ARG A 15 26.56 -13.87 -14.24
N ALA A 16 25.56 -14.18 -15.06
CA ALA A 16 24.17 -13.75 -14.83
C ALA A 16 23.46 -14.59 -13.74
N GLU A 17 23.67 -15.91 -13.67
CA GLU A 17 23.00 -16.78 -12.70
C GLU A 17 23.39 -16.48 -11.23
N PRO A 18 24.66 -16.20 -10.87
CA PRO A 18 25.00 -15.76 -9.52
C PRO A 18 24.36 -14.42 -9.11
N GLU A 19 24.13 -13.50 -10.06
CA GLU A 19 23.40 -12.26 -9.78
C GLU A 19 21.93 -12.56 -9.51
N LEU A 20 21.27 -13.39 -10.33
CA LEU A 20 19.91 -13.83 -10.11
C LEU A 20 19.72 -14.46 -8.72
N LEU A 21 20.62 -15.36 -8.32
CA LEU A 21 20.56 -16.02 -7.00
C LEU A 21 20.57 -14.99 -5.85
N ARG A 22 21.48 -14.01 -5.91
CA ARG A 22 21.56 -12.94 -4.90
C ARG A 22 20.30 -12.07 -4.89
N MET A 23 19.74 -11.78 -6.06
CA MET A 23 18.51 -11.00 -6.18
C MET A 23 17.30 -11.75 -5.60
N VAL A 24 17.17 -13.05 -5.84
CA VAL A 24 16.11 -13.89 -5.25
C VAL A 24 16.24 -13.95 -3.72
N GLU A 25 17.45 -14.15 -3.21
CA GLU A 25 17.68 -14.20 -1.76
C GLU A 25 17.35 -12.86 -1.07
N ALA A 26 17.60 -11.73 -1.74
CA ALA A 26 17.25 -10.40 -1.22
C ALA A 26 15.73 -10.19 -1.05
N LEU A 27 14.88 -10.97 -1.72
CA LEU A 27 13.42 -10.94 -1.57
C LEU A 27 12.87 -11.96 -0.57
N ARG A 28 13.71 -12.85 -0.04
CA ARG A 28 13.30 -13.93 0.86
C ARG A 28 13.25 -13.47 2.30
N HIS A 29 12.19 -12.76 2.67
CA HIS A 29 12.06 -12.15 4.00
C HIS A 29 11.52 -13.07 5.08
N GLU A 30 10.73 -14.09 4.71
CA GLU A 30 9.99 -14.92 5.64
C GLU A 30 10.19 -16.42 5.37
N SER A 31 10.14 -17.23 6.42
CA SER A 31 10.32 -18.67 6.33
C SER A 31 9.20 -19.40 5.58
N PHE A 32 8.03 -18.79 5.47
CA PHE A 32 6.89 -19.33 4.73
C PHE A 32 6.87 -18.88 3.25
N TYR A 33 7.94 -18.24 2.78
CA TYR A 33 8.10 -17.95 1.36
C TYR A 33 8.63 -19.15 0.61
N VAL A 34 8.12 -19.36 -0.60
CA VAL A 34 8.65 -20.28 -1.61
C VAL A 34 9.33 -19.47 -2.71
N THR A 35 10.39 -20.01 -3.26
CA THR A 35 11.18 -19.37 -4.31
C THR A 35 11.35 -20.31 -5.48
N GLY A 36 11.48 -19.76 -6.67
CA GLY A 36 11.82 -20.52 -7.86
C GLY A 36 12.65 -19.70 -8.84
N MET A 37 13.24 -20.40 -9.79
CA MET A 37 14.03 -19.78 -10.86
C MET A 37 13.78 -20.49 -12.17
N TRP A 38 13.84 -19.75 -13.26
CA TRP A 38 13.81 -20.28 -14.61
C TRP A 38 14.75 -19.47 -15.50
N ILE A 39 15.61 -20.16 -16.25
CA ILE A 39 16.63 -19.58 -17.11
C ILE A 39 16.38 -20.03 -18.54
N ASP A 40 16.40 -19.09 -19.48
CA ASP A 40 16.36 -19.33 -20.90
C ASP A 40 17.44 -18.47 -21.59
N GLU A 41 18.58 -19.08 -21.87
CA GLU A 41 19.73 -18.39 -22.48
C GLU A 41 19.43 -17.95 -23.93
N SER A 42 18.54 -18.64 -24.64
CA SER A 42 18.18 -18.27 -26.00
C SER A 42 17.39 -16.95 -26.06
N LEU A 43 16.58 -16.68 -25.02
CA LEU A 43 15.88 -15.42 -24.84
C LEU A 43 16.70 -14.39 -24.07
N GLY A 44 17.87 -14.77 -23.55
CA GLY A 44 18.67 -13.94 -22.66
C GLY A 44 18.00 -13.67 -21.32
N LEU A 45 17.13 -14.57 -20.85
CA LEU A 45 16.30 -14.39 -19.67
C LEU A 45 16.79 -15.19 -18.47
N TYR A 46 16.98 -14.51 -17.36
CA TYR A 46 17.28 -15.06 -16.04
C TYR A 46 16.20 -14.59 -15.07
N LEU A 47 15.23 -15.43 -14.78
CA LEU A 47 14.01 -15.12 -14.04
C LEU A 47 13.96 -15.87 -12.71
N GLY A 48 13.66 -15.16 -11.64
CA GLY A 48 13.33 -15.69 -10.34
C GLY A 48 11.99 -15.14 -9.84
N TRP A 49 11.42 -15.81 -8.85
CA TRP A 49 10.22 -15.32 -8.15
C TRP A 49 10.22 -15.76 -6.71
N VAL A 50 9.49 -14.99 -5.92
CA VAL A 50 9.20 -15.28 -4.53
C VAL A 50 7.68 -15.20 -4.35
N ALA A 51 7.08 -16.19 -3.67
CA ALA A 51 5.66 -16.23 -3.39
C ALA A 51 5.42 -16.67 -1.93
N ARG A 52 4.24 -16.35 -1.38
CA ARG A 52 3.80 -16.97 -0.12
C ARG A 52 3.30 -18.38 -0.43
N LYS A 53 3.68 -19.34 0.41
CA LYS A 53 3.21 -20.72 0.29
C LYS A 53 1.68 -20.77 0.36
N ASN A 54 1.06 -21.52 -0.53
CA ASN A 54 -0.38 -21.67 -0.74
C ASN A 54 -1.11 -20.40 -1.26
N SER A 55 -0.40 -19.34 -1.64
CA SER A 55 -1.02 -18.17 -2.28
C SER A 55 -1.35 -18.45 -3.76
N PHE A 56 -2.13 -17.54 -4.36
CA PHE A 56 -2.44 -17.58 -5.79
C PHE A 56 -1.20 -17.75 -6.68
N SER A 57 -0.07 -17.19 -6.30
CA SER A 57 1.19 -17.21 -7.05
C SER A 57 2.17 -18.34 -6.66
N ASP A 58 1.77 -19.29 -5.81
CA ASP A 58 2.67 -20.36 -5.34
C ASP A 58 3.05 -21.35 -6.45
N GLY A 59 2.16 -21.64 -7.38
CA GLY A 59 2.34 -22.65 -8.43
C GLY A 59 3.15 -22.23 -9.66
N MET A 60 4.04 -21.23 -9.55
CA MET A 60 4.83 -20.74 -10.68
C MET A 60 6.03 -21.67 -11.01
N PRO A 61 6.46 -21.74 -12.28
CA PRO A 61 5.92 -21.07 -13.46
C PRO A 61 4.73 -21.80 -14.08
N LEU A 62 3.81 -21.06 -14.72
CA LEU A 62 2.75 -21.63 -15.53
C LEU A 62 3.28 -21.93 -16.93
N ARG A 63 2.77 -23.00 -17.54
CA ARG A 63 3.16 -23.42 -18.90
C ARG A 63 1.91 -23.84 -19.68
N ASN A 64 1.90 -23.50 -20.97
CA ASN A 64 0.92 -24.04 -21.89
C ASN A 64 1.19 -25.51 -22.23
N GLU A 65 0.30 -26.16 -22.96
CA GLU A 65 0.39 -27.58 -23.33
C GLU A 65 1.64 -27.85 -24.20
N GLN A 66 1.99 -26.94 -25.11
CA GLN A 66 3.14 -27.06 -26.01
C GLN A 66 4.48 -26.76 -25.32
N ARG A 67 4.44 -26.18 -24.12
CA ARG A 67 5.60 -25.75 -23.33
C ARG A 67 6.50 -24.73 -24.01
N ASP A 68 5.98 -23.99 -24.97
CA ASP A 68 6.67 -22.88 -25.63
C ASP A 68 6.36 -21.53 -25.00
N VAL A 69 5.29 -21.43 -24.19
CA VAL A 69 4.99 -20.26 -23.35
C VAL A 69 5.23 -20.58 -21.88
N VAL A 70 5.98 -19.71 -21.20
CA VAL A 70 6.22 -19.75 -19.76
C VAL A 70 5.77 -18.43 -19.16
N LEU A 71 4.85 -18.47 -18.19
CA LEU A 71 4.35 -17.30 -17.48
C LEU A 71 4.71 -17.38 -16.00
N VAL A 72 5.32 -16.33 -15.46
CA VAL A 72 5.48 -16.13 -14.01
C VAL A 72 4.66 -14.90 -13.63
N PHE A 73 3.78 -15.09 -12.63
CA PHE A 73 2.82 -14.11 -12.18
C PHE A 73 2.89 -13.97 -10.66
N SER A 74 2.91 -12.76 -10.16
CA SER A 74 2.88 -12.46 -8.73
C SER A 74 1.79 -11.44 -8.42
N GLY A 75 1.06 -11.69 -7.34
CA GLY A 75 -0.14 -10.95 -6.97
C GLY A 75 -1.39 -11.79 -7.17
N GLU A 76 -2.54 -11.16 -7.37
CA GLU A 76 -3.83 -11.83 -7.58
C GLU A 76 -4.56 -11.22 -8.77
N GLU A 77 -5.27 -12.07 -9.50
CA GLU A 77 -6.20 -11.72 -10.57
C GLU A 77 -7.58 -12.28 -10.22
N PHE A 78 -8.62 -11.52 -10.53
CA PHE A 78 -10.02 -11.85 -10.24
C PHE A 78 -10.80 -11.92 -11.56
N PRO A 79 -10.90 -13.11 -12.19
CA PRO A 79 -11.46 -13.26 -13.52
C PRO A 79 -12.95 -12.95 -13.57
N GLU A 80 -13.41 -12.56 -14.75
CA GLU A 80 -14.84 -12.47 -15.03
C GLU A 80 -15.51 -13.84 -14.96
N ALA A 81 -16.80 -13.83 -14.58
CA ALA A 81 -17.59 -15.04 -14.54
C ALA A 81 -17.68 -15.67 -15.95
N GLY A 82 -17.19 -16.92 -16.06
CA GLY A 82 -17.20 -17.66 -17.33
C GLY A 82 -15.88 -17.71 -18.08
N THR A 83 -14.85 -16.93 -17.70
CA THR A 83 -13.51 -16.96 -18.33
C THR A 83 -12.94 -18.37 -18.39
N ILE A 84 -12.93 -19.08 -17.27
CA ILE A 84 -12.43 -20.46 -17.20
C ILE A 84 -13.27 -21.42 -18.07
N ARG A 85 -14.60 -21.23 -18.11
CA ARG A 85 -15.48 -22.04 -18.94
C ARG A 85 -15.20 -21.79 -20.43
N HIS A 86 -15.00 -20.53 -20.81
CA HIS A 86 -14.68 -20.16 -22.19
C HIS A 86 -13.38 -20.81 -22.67
N LEU A 87 -12.31 -20.74 -21.89
CA LEU A 87 -11.02 -21.37 -22.21
C LEU A 87 -11.16 -22.88 -22.35
N LYS A 88 -11.90 -23.55 -21.46
CA LYS A 88 -12.20 -25.00 -21.60
C LYS A 88 -12.94 -25.34 -22.89
N GLN A 89 -13.90 -24.52 -23.31
CA GLN A 89 -14.63 -24.70 -24.58
C GLN A 89 -13.71 -24.52 -25.80
N ARG A 90 -12.62 -23.75 -25.65
CA ARG A 90 -11.58 -23.59 -26.68
C ARG A 90 -10.58 -24.75 -26.72
N GLY A 91 -10.67 -25.70 -25.79
CA GLY A 91 -9.86 -26.91 -25.75
C GLY A 91 -8.64 -26.88 -24.81
N HIS A 92 -8.50 -25.81 -23.99
CA HIS A 92 -7.41 -25.71 -23.04
C HIS A 92 -7.57 -26.65 -21.83
N GLU A 93 -6.49 -27.28 -21.41
CA GLU A 93 -6.42 -28.10 -20.18
C GLU A 93 -6.17 -27.19 -18.97
N LEU A 94 -7.19 -26.98 -18.17
CA LEU A 94 -7.15 -26.08 -17.03
C LEU A 94 -7.32 -26.82 -15.70
N ASN A 95 -6.47 -26.56 -14.74
CA ASN A 95 -6.80 -26.82 -13.35
C ASN A 95 -7.97 -25.92 -12.94
N VAL A 96 -8.99 -26.50 -12.33
CA VAL A 96 -10.22 -25.76 -11.94
C VAL A 96 -9.92 -24.69 -10.90
N VAL A 97 -8.82 -24.82 -10.21
CA VAL A 97 -8.41 -23.94 -9.11
C VAL A 97 -7.00 -23.42 -9.35
N GLY A 98 -6.80 -22.13 -9.11
CA GLY A 98 -5.50 -21.47 -9.23
C GLY A 98 -5.30 -20.75 -10.57
N PRO A 99 -4.09 -20.24 -10.80
CA PRO A 99 -3.79 -19.28 -11.86
C PRO A 99 -3.53 -19.92 -13.24
N SER A 100 -3.71 -21.25 -13.43
CA SER A 100 -3.35 -21.94 -14.67
C SER A 100 -3.98 -21.35 -15.93
N TYR A 101 -5.15 -20.74 -15.82
CA TYR A 101 -5.84 -20.07 -16.93
C TYR A 101 -5.09 -18.86 -17.50
N LEU A 102 -4.20 -18.24 -16.72
CA LEU A 102 -3.49 -17.00 -17.13
C LEU A 102 -2.57 -17.23 -18.33
N VAL A 103 -1.91 -18.38 -18.43
CA VAL A 103 -1.05 -18.69 -19.58
C VAL A 103 -1.88 -18.85 -20.86
N HIS A 104 -3.08 -19.37 -20.76
CA HIS A 104 -4.00 -19.54 -21.88
C HIS A 104 -4.69 -18.21 -22.27
N LEU A 105 -4.93 -17.30 -21.31
CA LEU A 105 -5.32 -15.93 -21.65
C LEU A 105 -4.23 -15.22 -22.43
N TYR A 106 -2.95 -15.43 -22.10
CA TYR A 106 -1.84 -14.89 -22.91
C TYR A 106 -1.83 -15.43 -24.35
N GLU A 107 -2.18 -16.70 -24.55
CA GLU A 107 -2.24 -17.32 -25.88
C GLU A 107 -3.40 -16.79 -26.73
N GLU A 108 -4.58 -16.64 -26.11
CA GLU A 108 -5.83 -16.33 -26.80
C GLU A 108 -6.05 -14.82 -27.00
N ASP A 109 -5.54 -13.98 -26.09
CA ASP A 109 -5.77 -12.52 -26.12
C ASP A 109 -4.51 -11.75 -26.52
N PRO A 110 -4.45 -11.24 -27.77
CA PRO A 110 -3.33 -10.40 -28.21
C PRO A 110 -3.15 -9.11 -27.40
N SER A 111 -4.19 -8.68 -26.68
CA SER A 111 -4.16 -7.48 -25.83
C SER A 111 -3.67 -7.78 -24.40
N PHE A 112 -3.37 -9.06 -24.06
CA PHE A 112 -2.86 -9.41 -22.74
C PHE A 112 -1.71 -8.45 -22.30
N PRO A 113 -1.73 -7.90 -21.09
CA PRO A 113 -2.59 -8.19 -19.93
C PRO A 113 -3.78 -7.23 -19.75
N ALA A 114 -4.23 -6.53 -20.79
CA ALA A 114 -5.25 -5.48 -20.72
C ALA A 114 -6.61 -5.97 -20.13
N GLY A 115 -6.96 -7.24 -20.37
CA GLY A 115 -8.18 -7.87 -19.86
C GLY A 115 -8.11 -8.26 -18.38
N LEU A 116 -6.94 -8.27 -17.76
CA LEU A 116 -6.80 -8.74 -16.37
C LEU A 116 -7.34 -7.71 -15.37
N ASN A 117 -7.96 -8.22 -14.31
CA ASN A 117 -8.47 -7.42 -13.20
C ASN A 117 -7.85 -7.87 -11.88
N GLY A 118 -7.11 -6.98 -11.24
CA GLY A 118 -6.42 -7.28 -9.99
C GLY A 118 -5.18 -6.45 -9.77
N ARG A 119 -4.35 -6.88 -8.84
CA ARG A 119 -3.06 -6.26 -8.54
C ARG A 119 -1.98 -7.30 -8.75
N PHE A 120 -1.13 -7.05 -9.71
CA PHE A 120 -0.16 -8.05 -10.16
C PHE A 120 1.05 -7.44 -10.86
N GLN A 121 2.08 -8.25 -10.94
CA GLN A 121 3.22 -8.10 -11.82
C GLN A 121 3.57 -9.46 -12.42
N GLY A 122 4.19 -9.46 -13.57
CA GLY A 122 4.53 -10.74 -14.19
C GLY A 122 5.44 -10.62 -15.39
N LEU A 123 5.82 -11.80 -15.89
CA LEU A 123 6.62 -11.94 -17.08
C LEU A 123 6.12 -13.14 -17.89
N ALA A 124 5.89 -12.94 -19.18
CA ALA A 124 5.62 -14.00 -20.14
C ALA A 124 6.80 -14.17 -21.08
N ALA A 125 7.30 -15.38 -21.22
CA ALA A 125 8.34 -15.77 -22.17
C ALA A 125 7.72 -16.67 -23.23
N ASP A 126 7.78 -16.26 -24.48
CA ASP A 126 7.24 -16.93 -25.64
C ASP A 126 8.39 -17.35 -26.56
N ARG A 127 8.68 -18.64 -26.59
CA ARG A 127 9.78 -19.21 -27.39
C ARG A 127 9.48 -19.23 -28.88
N ALA A 128 8.18 -19.39 -29.24
CA ALA A 128 7.79 -19.40 -30.64
C ALA A 128 7.94 -18.01 -31.28
N ARG A 129 7.69 -16.94 -30.52
CA ARG A 129 7.88 -15.55 -30.93
C ARG A 129 9.25 -14.97 -30.59
N GLU A 130 10.07 -15.74 -29.84
CA GLU A 130 11.36 -15.33 -29.30
C GLU A 130 11.28 -14.03 -28.47
N THR A 131 10.19 -13.84 -27.72
CA THR A 131 9.92 -12.61 -26.97
C THR A 131 9.76 -12.87 -25.47
N VAL A 132 10.11 -11.85 -24.70
CA VAL A 132 9.83 -11.75 -23.27
C VAL A 132 9.02 -10.48 -23.04
N THR A 133 7.85 -10.61 -22.39
CA THR A 133 6.99 -9.49 -22.03
C THR A 133 6.96 -9.31 -20.52
N LEU A 134 7.48 -8.19 -20.02
CA LEU A 134 7.42 -7.78 -18.62
C LEU A 134 6.22 -6.85 -18.45
N PHE A 135 5.34 -7.13 -17.48
CA PHE A 135 4.09 -6.38 -17.29
C PHE A 135 3.72 -6.18 -15.83
N ASN A 136 2.92 -5.16 -15.54
CA ASN A 136 2.32 -4.88 -14.24
C ASN A 136 0.84 -4.53 -14.36
N ASP A 137 0.15 -4.43 -13.21
CA ASP A 137 -1.28 -4.10 -13.17
C ASP A 137 -1.60 -2.68 -13.65
N ARG A 138 -2.87 -2.46 -13.99
CA ARG A 138 -3.41 -1.21 -14.55
C ARG A 138 -3.13 0.02 -13.69
N PHE A 139 -3.13 -0.15 -12.37
CA PHE A 139 -2.93 0.93 -11.40
C PHE A 139 -1.47 1.08 -10.95
N GLY A 140 -0.59 0.11 -11.27
CA GLY A 140 0.80 0.08 -10.83
C GLY A 140 0.97 -0.22 -9.34
N MET A 141 0.03 -0.94 -8.75
CA MET A 141 0.03 -1.27 -7.33
C MET A 141 1.05 -2.34 -6.96
N HIS A 142 1.29 -3.31 -7.84
CA HIS A 142 2.42 -4.24 -7.73
C HIS A 142 3.58 -3.68 -8.56
N ARG A 143 4.48 -2.95 -7.88
CA ARG A 143 5.60 -2.29 -8.53
C ARG A 143 6.63 -3.28 -9.06
N ILE A 144 7.22 -2.94 -10.21
CA ILE A 144 8.47 -3.49 -10.69
C ILE A 144 9.49 -2.35 -10.69
N TYR A 145 10.55 -2.49 -9.93
CA TYR A 145 11.73 -1.64 -9.99
C TYR A 145 12.63 -2.11 -11.11
N TYR A 146 13.30 -1.19 -11.80
CA TYR A 146 14.22 -1.56 -12.85
C TYR A 146 15.44 -0.66 -12.93
N HIS A 147 16.51 -1.21 -13.48
CA HIS A 147 17.73 -0.50 -13.84
C HIS A 147 18.18 -0.95 -15.24
N GLU A 148 18.41 0.01 -16.13
CA GLU A 148 18.95 -0.24 -17.47
C GLU A 148 20.47 0.04 -17.47
N SER A 149 21.28 -0.98 -17.70
CA SER A 149 22.70 -0.85 -17.99
C SER A 149 22.99 -1.10 -19.48
N ARG A 150 24.24 -1.00 -19.89
CA ARG A 150 24.64 -1.28 -21.28
C ARG A 150 24.45 -2.75 -21.68
N GLU A 151 24.63 -3.66 -20.74
CA GLU A 151 24.67 -5.12 -21.00
C GLU A 151 23.44 -5.86 -20.48
N SER A 152 22.68 -5.25 -19.57
CA SER A 152 21.61 -5.92 -18.86
C SER A 152 20.48 -4.98 -18.47
N PHE A 153 19.27 -5.49 -18.49
CA PHE A 153 18.10 -4.89 -17.88
C PHE A 153 17.76 -5.66 -16.61
N TYR A 154 17.90 -5.04 -15.45
CA TYR A 154 17.57 -5.60 -14.14
C TYR A 154 16.15 -5.22 -13.77
N PHE A 155 15.39 -6.16 -13.21
CA PHE A 155 14.05 -5.91 -12.71
C PHE A 155 13.77 -6.67 -11.41
N ALA A 156 12.99 -6.09 -10.51
CA ALA A 156 12.64 -6.71 -9.24
C ALA A 156 11.39 -6.09 -8.62
N ALA A 157 10.67 -6.88 -7.83
CA ALA A 157 9.55 -6.39 -6.99
C ALA A 157 10.00 -5.41 -5.89
N GLU A 158 11.27 -5.43 -5.51
CA GLU A 158 11.87 -4.56 -4.50
C GLU A 158 13.23 -4.03 -4.97
N ALA A 159 13.48 -2.73 -4.74
CA ALA A 159 14.70 -2.06 -5.20
C ALA A 159 15.97 -2.68 -4.59
N LYS A 160 15.90 -3.14 -3.34
CA LYS A 160 17.04 -3.77 -2.65
C LYS A 160 17.62 -4.98 -3.37
N ALA A 161 16.82 -5.71 -4.14
CA ALA A 161 17.31 -6.84 -4.93
C ALA A 161 18.27 -6.38 -6.04
N ILE A 162 18.00 -5.22 -6.65
CA ILE A 162 18.90 -4.61 -7.62
C ILE A 162 20.16 -4.09 -6.91
N LEU A 163 20.01 -3.42 -5.75
CA LEU A 163 21.13 -2.94 -4.95
C LEU A 163 22.06 -4.07 -4.44
N ALA A 164 21.54 -5.28 -4.27
CA ALA A 164 22.33 -6.44 -3.86
C ALA A 164 23.34 -6.88 -4.92
N VAL A 165 23.11 -6.58 -6.19
CA VAL A 165 23.97 -6.96 -7.32
C VAL A 165 24.61 -5.76 -8.01
N ARG A 166 24.10 -4.55 -7.78
CA ARG A 166 24.58 -3.29 -8.35
C ARG A 166 24.89 -2.28 -7.22
N PRO A 167 25.94 -2.54 -6.41
CA PRO A 167 26.26 -1.71 -5.26
C PRO A 167 26.61 -0.26 -5.61
N GLU A 168 27.05 0.03 -6.83
CA GLU A 168 27.29 1.39 -7.33
C GLU A 168 26.02 2.27 -7.39
N LEU A 169 24.82 1.64 -7.34
CA LEU A 169 23.54 2.34 -7.29
C LEU A 169 23.10 2.69 -5.86
N ARG A 170 23.90 2.39 -4.84
CA ARG A 170 23.64 2.77 -3.43
C ARG A 170 23.92 4.25 -3.22
N ARG A 171 23.24 5.07 -3.98
CA ARG A 171 23.29 6.53 -3.90
C ARG A 171 21.88 7.08 -3.81
N ALA A 172 21.70 8.04 -2.90
CA ALA A 172 20.39 8.67 -2.71
C ALA A 172 20.04 9.56 -3.92
N ASP A 173 18.79 9.49 -4.37
CA ASP A 173 18.22 10.46 -5.30
C ASP A 173 17.74 11.68 -4.50
N PRO A 174 18.35 12.88 -4.64
CA PRO A 174 17.98 14.05 -3.84
C PRO A 174 16.53 14.50 -4.07
N GLN A 175 16.02 14.35 -5.30
CA GLN A 175 14.62 14.68 -5.61
C GLN A 175 13.67 13.68 -4.97
N GLY A 176 13.97 12.36 -5.03
CA GLY A 176 13.19 11.33 -4.36
C GLY A 176 13.16 11.51 -2.84
N LEU A 177 14.31 11.87 -2.22
CA LEU A 177 14.34 12.20 -0.79
C LEU A 177 13.52 13.47 -0.47
N GLY A 178 13.59 14.50 -1.32
CA GLY A 178 12.81 15.73 -1.17
C GLY A 178 11.29 15.46 -1.23
N GLU A 179 10.87 14.62 -2.17
CA GLU A 179 9.48 14.17 -2.29
C GLU A 179 9.03 13.37 -1.07
N PHE A 180 9.86 12.44 -0.59
CA PHE A 180 9.57 11.69 0.63
C PHE A 180 9.42 12.62 1.86
N VAL A 181 10.32 13.59 2.02
CA VAL A 181 10.24 14.58 3.11
C VAL A 181 8.97 15.44 3.01
N ALA A 182 8.60 15.89 1.81
CA ALA A 182 7.44 16.75 1.60
C ALA A 182 6.11 15.97 1.67
N CYS A 183 6.03 14.81 1.02
CA CYS A 183 4.79 14.11 0.71
C CYS A 183 4.62 12.78 1.46
N GLY A 184 5.67 12.26 2.09
CA GLY A 184 5.67 10.91 2.68
C GLY A 184 5.73 9.78 1.64
N CYS A 185 5.94 10.11 0.37
CA CYS A 185 6.10 9.16 -0.72
C CYS A 185 6.92 9.77 -1.86
N VAL A 186 7.47 8.90 -2.71
CA VAL A 186 8.15 9.31 -3.96
C VAL A 186 7.15 9.27 -5.11
N MET A 187 7.16 10.29 -5.95
CA MET A 187 6.17 10.49 -7.02
C MET A 187 6.69 10.01 -8.39
N GLU A 188 5.77 9.81 -9.31
CA GLU A 188 6.04 9.36 -10.68
C GLU A 188 6.81 8.02 -10.73
N ASN A 189 7.83 7.90 -11.56
CA ASN A 189 8.66 6.67 -11.68
C ASN A 189 9.99 6.79 -10.94
N ARG A 190 10.16 7.79 -10.09
CA ARG A 190 11.36 7.92 -9.26
C ARG A 190 11.37 6.92 -8.11
N THR A 191 12.55 6.73 -7.55
CA THR A 191 12.76 6.01 -6.30
C THR A 191 13.63 6.85 -5.36
N LEU A 192 13.94 6.32 -4.19
CA LEU A 192 14.92 6.92 -3.27
C LEU A 192 16.38 6.70 -3.74
N PHE A 193 16.58 5.87 -4.78
CA PHE A 193 17.90 5.42 -5.25
C PHE A 193 18.18 5.94 -6.66
N GLU A 194 19.30 6.63 -6.82
CA GLU A 194 19.74 7.14 -8.13
C GLU A 194 19.95 5.98 -9.13
N GLY A 195 19.37 6.11 -10.32
CA GLY A 195 19.51 5.09 -11.38
C GLY A 195 18.56 3.90 -11.28
N ILE A 196 17.74 3.80 -10.23
CA ILE A 196 16.65 2.81 -10.13
C ILE A 196 15.32 3.54 -10.36
N LYS A 197 14.47 2.99 -11.22
CA LYS A 197 13.17 3.54 -11.58
C LYS A 197 12.06 2.53 -11.32
N VAL A 198 10.81 3.02 -11.25
CA VAL A 198 9.59 2.18 -11.19
C VAL A 198 9.00 2.06 -12.58
N LEU A 199 8.59 0.85 -12.96
CA LEU A 199 7.86 0.59 -14.20
C LEU A 199 6.51 1.33 -14.13
N PRO A 200 6.15 2.13 -15.15
CA PRO A 200 4.88 2.85 -15.13
C PRO A 200 3.66 1.93 -14.99
N PRO A 201 2.54 2.41 -14.45
CA PRO A 201 1.28 1.66 -14.43
C PRO A 201 0.87 1.16 -15.83
N ALA A 202 0.18 0.04 -15.89
CA ALA A 202 -0.30 -0.56 -17.14
C ALA A 202 0.81 -0.81 -18.18
N SER A 203 2.02 -1.11 -17.75
CA SER A 203 3.14 -1.40 -18.66
C SER A 203 3.09 -2.83 -19.20
N ALA A 204 3.48 -2.96 -20.48
CA ALA A 204 3.81 -4.22 -21.13
C ALA A 204 5.05 -3.98 -22.02
N TRP A 205 6.24 -4.25 -21.46
CA TRP A 205 7.51 -4.02 -22.15
C TRP A 205 8.01 -5.31 -22.77
N VAL A 206 8.36 -5.23 -24.06
CA VAL A 206 8.77 -6.39 -24.85
C VAL A 206 10.27 -6.37 -25.09
N PHE A 207 10.90 -7.51 -24.83
CA PHE A 207 12.32 -7.76 -25.05
C PHE A 207 12.48 -8.90 -26.06
N GLN A 208 13.58 -8.87 -26.81
CA GLN A 208 13.96 -9.90 -27.75
C GLN A 208 15.49 -10.05 -27.76
N HIS A 209 15.98 -11.30 -27.77
CA HIS A 209 17.42 -11.62 -27.77
C HIS A 209 18.23 -10.83 -26.71
N GLY A 210 17.70 -10.74 -25.50
CA GLY A 210 18.36 -10.06 -24.37
C GLY A 210 18.37 -8.53 -24.45
N ALA A 211 17.57 -7.91 -25.32
CA ALA A 211 17.50 -6.46 -25.51
C ALA A 211 16.05 -5.95 -25.48
N LEU A 212 15.88 -4.73 -24.98
CA LEU A 212 14.59 -4.06 -24.96
C LEU A 212 14.19 -3.61 -26.38
N MET A 213 13.05 -4.10 -26.86
CA MET A 213 12.50 -3.78 -28.18
C MET A 213 11.46 -2.66 -28.10
N ARG A 214 10.56 -2.72 -27.10
CA ARG A 214 9.45 -1.77 -27.00
C ARG A 214 9.06 -1.52 -25.54
N LYS A 215 8.97 -0.24 -25.17
CA LYS A 215 8.30 0.21 -23.94
C LYS A 215 6.86 0.53 -24.29
N GLY A 216 5.93 -0.35 -23.90
CA GLY A 216 4.51 -0.20 -24.18
C GLY A 216 3.69 -0.01 -22.93
N THR A 217 2.56 0.70 -23.08
CA THR A 217 1.44 0.72 -22.12
C THR A 217 0.23 0.09 -22.78
N TYR A 218 -0.55 -0.66 -22.01
CA TYR A 218 -1.76 -1.32 -22.53
C TYR A 218 -3.05 -0.60 -22.14
N PHE A 219 -2.95 0.51 -21.40
CA PHE A 219 -4.09 1.31 -20.97
C PHE A 219 -3.71 2.78 -20.81
N ASP A 220 -4.60 3.68 -21.27
CA ASP A 220 -4.50 5.13 -21.07
C ASP A 220 -5.67 5.59 -20.16
N PRO A 221 -5.41 6.24 -19.01
CA PRO A 221 -6.46 6.79 -18.16
C PRO A 221 -7.48 7.68 -18.87
N HIS A 222 -7.09 8.36 -19.93
CA HIS A 222 -7.99 9.21 -20.74
C HIS A 222 -9.16 8.42 -21.35
N GLU A 223 -9.03 7.10 -21.58
CA GLU A 223 -10.13 6.25 -22.02
C GLU A 223 -11.31 6.28 -21.03
N TRP A 224 -11.02 6.35 -19.74
CA TRP A 224 -12.04 6.42 -18.70
C TRP A 224 -12.45 7.85 -18.37
N GLU A 225 -11.52 8.81 -18.44
CA GLU A 225 -11.79 10.23 -18.20
C GLU A 225 -12.79 10.83 -19.21
N ASN A 226 -12.75 10.38 -20.46
CA ASN A 226 -13.58 10.87 -21.55
C ASN A 226 -14.99 10.25 -21.59
N GLN A 227 -15.34 9.39 -20.61
CA GLN A 227 -16.68 8.82 -20.54
C GLN A 227 -17.74 9.88 -20.21
N ILE A 228 -18.93 9.71 -20.79
CA ILE A 228 -20.07 10.59 -20.53
C ILE A 228 -20.58 10.35 -19.10
N PRO A 229 -20.68 11.38 -18.26
CA PRO A 229 -21.27 11.26 -16.93
C PRO A 229 -22.72 10.78 -17.00
N LEU A 230 -23.11 9.95 -16.06
CA LEU A 230 -24.49 9.48 -15.90
C LEU A 230 -25.33 10.46 -15.09
N GLU A 231 -26.65 10.41 -15.27
CA GLU A 231 -27.58 11.03 -14.32
C GLU A 231 -27.44 10.37 -12.94
N PRO A 232 -27.66 11.13 -11.83
CA PRO A 232 -27.37 10.65 -10.48
C PRO A 232 -28.01 9.31 -10.12
N GLU A 233 -29.26 9.07 -10.51
CA GLU A 233 -29.94 7.82 -10.22
C GLU A 233 -29.43 6.67 -11.10
N SER A 234 -29.19 6.92 -12.37
CA SER A 234 -28.60 5.93 -13.30
C SER A 234 -27.19 5.53 -12.86
N TYR A 235 -26.38 6.50 -12.42
CA TYR A 235 -25.07 6.24 -11.84
C TYR A 235 -25.17 5.34 -10.60
N TYR A 236 -26.07 5.67 -9.68
CA TYR A 236 -26.24 4.88 -8.48
C TYR A 236 -26.66 3.44 -8.78
N GLN A 237 -27.58 3.24 -9.69
CA GLN A 237 -28.05 1.88 -10.07
C GLN A 237 -26.91 1.07 -10.72
N GLU A 238 -26.10 1.71 -11.59
CA GLU A 238 -24.95 1.04 -12.19
C GLU A 238 -23.88 0.72 -11.14
N LEU A 239 -23.53 1.67 -10.27
CA LEU A 239 -22.59 1.46 -9.17
C LEU A 239 -23.04 0.29 -8.26
N ARG A 240 -24.32 0.29 -7.85
CA ARG A 240 -24.90 -0.78 -7.02
C ARG A 240 -24.80 -2.13 -7.70
N LYS A 241 -25.13 -2.19 -9.00
CA LYS A 241 -25.07 -3.42 -9.78
C LYS A 241 -23.63 -3.93 -9.86
N VAL A 242 -22.70 -3.10 -10.26
CA VAL A 242 -21.29 -3.48 -10.42
C VAL A 242 -20.69 -3.90 -9.07
N PHE A 243 -20.92 -3.13 -8.01
CA PHE A 243 -20.42 -3.46 -6.68
C PHE A 243 -20.94 -4.80 -6.19
N SER A 244 -22.25 -5.05 -6.28
CA SER A 244 -22.86 -6.29 -5.82
C SER A 244 -22.44 -7.53 -6.63
N GLN A 245 -22.28 -7.38 -7.95
CA GLN A 245 -21.89 -8.48 -8.83
C GLN A 245 -20.41 -8.85 -8.72
N ASN A 246 -19.54 -7.84 -8.59
CA ASN A 246 -18.10 -8.05 -8.58
C ASN A 246 -17.54 -8.41 -7.19
N LEU A 247 -18.28 -8.07 -6.11
CA LEU A 247 -17.81 -8.31 -4.75
C LEU A 247 -17.48 -9.79 -4.48
N THR A 248 -18.31 -10.72 -4.96
CA THR A 248 -18.17 -12.16 -4.69
C THR A 248 -16.84 -12.72 -5.16
N ARG A 249 -16.32 -12.26 -6.32
CA ARG A 249 -15.05 -12.76 -6.87
C ARG A 249 -13.84 -12.50 -5.96
N TYR A 250 -13.90 -11.48 -5.09
CA TYR A 250 -12.86 -11.18 -4.12
C TYR A 250 -12.88 -12.08 -2.90
N PHE A 251 -13.96 -12.86 -2.72
CA PHE A 251 -14.11 -13.87 -1.67
C PHE A 251 -13.88 -15.30 -2.16
N ASP A 252 -13.75 -15.47 -3.47
CA ASP A 252 -13.44 -16.77 -4.06
C ASP A 252 -11.97 -17.15 -3.82
N GLY A 253 -11.72 -18.46 -3.78
CA GLY A 253 -10.38 -19.02 -3.59
C GLY A 253 -10.34 -20.09 -2.50
N GLN A 254 -9.18 -20.75 -2.36
CA GLN A 254 -8.98 -21.83 -1.37
C GLN A 254 -8.47 -21.33 -0.03
N GLU A 255 -7.86 -20.15 0.00
CA GLU A 255 -7.25 -19.63 1.21
C GLU A 255 -8.33 -19.09 2.18
N ARG A 256 -8.08 -19.34 3.47
CA ARG A 256 -8.92 -18.76 4.53
C ARG A 256 -8.84 -17.25 4.48
N LEU A 257 -9.99 -16.59 4.43
CA LEU A 257 -10.12 -15.15 4.36
C LEU A 257 -10.60 -14.58 5.70
N GLY A 258 -10.00 -13.46 6.13
CA GLY A 258 -10.43 -12.70 7.30
C GLY A 258 -10.79 -11.27 6.92
N MET A 259 -11.83 -10.74 7.55
CA MET A 259 -12.31 -9.38 7.30
C MET A 259 -11.73 -8.40 8.32
N SER A 260 -10.92 -7.45 7.85
CA SER A 260 -10.47 -6.32 8.66
C SER A 260 -11.58 -5.27 8.73
N LEU A 261 -12.27 -5.19 9.86
CA LEU A 261 -13.33 -4.22 10.10
C LEU A 261 -12.78 -2.94 10.70
N THR A 262 -13.41 -1.83 10.34
CA THR A 262 -13.18 -0.51 10.90
C THR A 262 -14.50 0.18 11.23
N GLY A 263 -14.46 1.28 11.95
CA GLY A 263 -15.63 2.12 12.24
C GLY A 263 -16.17 2.90 11.04
N GLY A 264 -15.45 2.86 9.89
CA GLY A 264 -15.78 3.59 8.68
C GLY A 264 -16.94 3.01 7.85
N LEU A 265 -17.07 3.53 6.62
CA LEU A 265 -18.10 3.11 5.67
C LEU A 265 -17.63 1.97 4.76
N ASP A 266 -16.35 1.93 4.39
CA ASP A 266 -15.86 1.10 3.31
C ASP A 266 -15.92 -0.40 3.64
N SER A 267 -15.39 -0.82 4.79
CA SER A 267 -15.51 -2.21 5.26
C SER A 267 -16.99 -2.60 5.53
N ARG A 268 -17.80 -1.65 5.94
CA ARG A 268 -19.24 -1.84 6.18
C ARG A 268 -20.03 -2.05 4.89
N MET A 269 -19.70 -1.33 3.79
CA MET A 269 -20.30 -1.58 2.46
C MET A 269 -20.04 -3.01 2.02
N ILE A 270 -18.82 -3.53 2.22
CA ILE A 270 -18.48 -4.93 1.91
C ILE A 270 -19.39 -5.88 2.70
N MET A 271 -19.49 -5.71 4.02
CA MET A 271 -20.31 -6.57 4.88
C MET A 271 -21.79 -6.51 4.51
N ALA A 272 -22.32 -5.34 4.17
CA ALA A 272 -23.73 -5.15 3.80
C ALA A 272 -24.14 -5.95 2.55
N TRP A 273 -23.23 -6.14 1.61
CA TRP A 273 -23.51 -6.83 0.35
C TRP A 273 -23.05 -8.28 0.34
N LEU A 274 -21.98 -8.62 1.08
CA LEU A 274 -21.50 -9.99 1.18
C LEU A 274 -22.48 -10.91 1.89
N LYS A 275 -23.09 -10.45 2.98
CA LYS A 275 -24.02 -11.22 3.82
C LYS A 275 -23.49 -12.61 4.19
N PRO A 276 -22.34 -12.69 4.85
CA PRO A 276 -21.71 -13.97 5.15
C PRO A 276 -22.60 -14.79 6.10
N SER A 277 -22.59 -16.12 5.96
CA SER A 277 -23.28 -17.01 6.90
C SER A 277 -22.77 -16.79 8.32
N PRO A 278 -23.60 -17.01 9.37
CA PRO A 278 -23.18 -16.85 10.75
C PRO A 278 -21.84 -17.56 11.06
N ARG A 279 -20.89 -16.85 11.69
CA ARG A 279 -19.58 -17.34 12.10
C ARG A 279 -18.69 -17.91 10.98
N SER A 280 -19.00 -17.62 9.71
CA SER A 280 -18.23 -18.14 8.57
C SER A 280 -17.02 -17.25 8.20
N LEU A 281 -17.06 -15.97 8.58
CA LEU A 281 -16.04 -14.98 8.24
C LEU A 281 -15.40 -14.42 9.52
N PRO A 282 -14.16 -14.82 9.88
CA PRO A 282 -13.47 -14.20 11.00
C PRO A 282 -13.25 -12.72 10.75
N CYS A 283 -13.67 -11.87 11.68
CA CYS A 283 -13.50 -10.43 11.63
C CYS A 283 -12.50 -9.98 12.69
N TYR A 284 -11.74 -8.94 12.41
CA TYR A 284 -10.82 -8.36 13.39
C TYR A 284 -10.62 -6.86 13.16
N THR A 285 -10.13 -6.18 14.20
CA THR A 285 -9.79 -4.76 14.18
C THR A 285 -8.49 -4.55 14.95
N PHE A 286 -7.65 -3.64 14.48
CA PHE A 286 -6.45 -3.21 15.21
C PHE A 286 -6.84 -2.24 16.33
N GLY A 287 -6.23 -2.39 17.50
CA GLY A 287 -6.56 -1.59 18.66
C GLY A 287 -5.40 -1.41 19.63
N ASP A 288 -5.64 -0.73 20.74
CA ASP A 288 -4.66 -0.58 21.82
C ASP A 288 -4.65 -1.80 22.74
N GLY A 289 -3.50 -2.10 23.30
CA GLY A 289 -3.24 -3.28 24.15
C GLY A 289 -3.57 -3.12 25.62
N GLY A 290 -4.51 -2.27 26.01
CA GLY A 290 -4.88 -2.13 27.41
C GLY A 290 -5.11 -0.70 27.88
N GLY A 291 -5.46 0.20 26.97
CA GLY A 291 -5.88 1.55 27.30
C GLY A 291 -7.12 1.56 28.20
N ARG A 292 -7.30 2.62 28.97
CA ARG A 292 -8.49 2.81 29.83
C ARG A 292 -9.80 2.89 29.06
N ARG A 293 -9.74 3.12 27.72
CA ARG A 293 -10.89 3.23 26.82
C ARG A 293 -10.60 2.44 25.57
N GLN A 294 -11.60 1.72 25.10
CA GLN A 294 -11.55 1.07 23.80
C GLN A 294 -11.74 2.12 22.71
N CYS A 295 -10.86 2.10 21.70
CA CYS A 295 -10.94 2.98 20.54
C CYS A 295 -12.31 2.84 19.87
N ARG A 296 -12.90 3.96 19.43
CA ARG A 296 -14.23 3.96 18.79
C ARG A 296 -14.29 3.13 17.52
N ASP A 297 -13.20 3.08 16.80
CA ASP A 297 -13.07 2.22 15.63
C ASP A 297 -13.36 0.75 15.98
N VAL A 298 -12.76 0.27 17.06
CA VAL A 298 -12.99 -1.09 17.60
C VAL A 298 -14.44 -1.28 18.04
N VAL A 299 -15.01 -0.33 18.79
CA VAL A 299 -16.41 -0.43 19.28
C VAL A 299 -17.39 -0.53 18.11
N VAL A 300 -17.21 0.28 17.07
CA VAL A 300 -18.10 0.26 15.91
C VAL A 300 -17.89 -1.01 15.09
N ALA A 301 -16.65 -1.47 14.91
CA ALA A 301 -16.35 -2.71 14.22
C ALA A 301 -16.99 -3.93 14.92
N GLN A 302 -16.95 -3.97 16.26
CA GLN A 302 -17.65 -5.00 17.05
C GLN A 302 -19.15 -4.98 16.82
N GLN A 303 -19.77 -3.79 16.75
CA GLN A 303 -21.20 -3.66 16.46
C GLN A 303 -21.53 -4.16 15.05
N VAL A 304 -20.71 -3.85 14.06
CA VAL A 304 -20.88 -4.35 12.68
C VAL A 304 -20.73 -5.86 12.62
N ALA A 305 -19.69 -6.42 13.23
CA ALA A 305 -19.48 -7.88 13.26
C ALA A 305 -20.64 -8.60 13.96
N SER A 306 -21.09 -8.08 15.09
CA SER A 306 -22.24 -8.63 15.85
C SER A 306 -23.53 -8.57 15.03
N ALA A 307 -23.81 -7.46 14.34
CA ALA A 307 -24.99 -7.33 13.47
C ALA A 307 -24.97 -8.31 12.29
N CYS A 308 -23.77 -8.70 11.84
CA CYS A 308 -23.56 -9.72 10.79
C CYS A 308 -23.38 -11.14 11.38
N GLU A 309 -23.57 -11.34 12.67
CA GLU A 309 -23.40 -12.62 13.39
C GLU A 309 -21.99 -13.24 13.21
N GLN A 310 -20.93 -12.39 13.10
CA GLN A 310 -19.56 -12.86 12.92
C GLN A 310 -18.74 -12.78 14.21
N ILE A 311 -17.74 -13.67 14.33
CA ILE A 311 -16.76 -13.63 15.41
C ILE A 311 -15.81 -12.46 15.15
N HIS A 312 -15.55 -11.65 16.18
CA HIS A 312 -14.68 -10.49 16.09
C HIS A 312 -13.56 -10.56 17.14
N GLU A 313 -12.33 -10.30 16.69
CA GLU A 313 -11.14 -10.25 17.53
C GLU A 313 -10.50 -8.86 17.46
N VAL A 314 -9.97 -8.37 18.58
CA VAL A 314 -9.16 -7.16 18.62
C VAL A 314 -7.68 -7.56 18.68
N ILE A 315 -6.90 -7.11 17.70
CA ILE A 315 -5.46 -7.35 17.68
C ILE A 315 -4.78 -6.11 18.29
N PRO A 316 -4.16 -6.24 19.48
CA PRO A 316 -3.63 -5.09 20.19
C PRO A 316 -2.20 -4.73 19.80
N VAL A 317 -1.90 -3.43 19.86
CA VAL A 317 -0.54 -2.90 19.93
C VAL A 317 -0.27 -2.40 21.35
N GLY A 318 0.83 -2.83 21.97
CA GLY A 318 1.11 -2.52 23.37
C GLY A 318 2.58 -2.64 23.73
N GLU A 319 2.87 -2.96 25.00
CA GLU A 319 4.24 -3.03 25.55
C GLU A 319 5.15 -4.02 24.82
N GLU A 320 4.61 -5.15 24.35
CA GLU A 320 5.37 -6.13 23.56
C GLU A 320 5.92 -5.51 22.26
N PHE A 321 5.10 -4.75 21.55
CA PHE A 321 5.54 -4.01 20.38
C PHE A 321 6.60 -2.97 20.74
N LEU A 322 6.35 -2.16 21.78
CA LEU A 322 7.26 -1.08 22.21
C LEU A 322 8.62 -1.62 22.65
N SER A 323 8.66 -2.76 23.32
CA SER A 323 9.94 -3.41 23.72
C SER A 323 10.77 -3.89 22.52
N ARG A 324 10.15 -4.10 21.37
CA ARG A 324 10.77 -4.55 20.10
C ARG A 324 10.74 -3.46 19.02
N PHE A 325 10.49 -2.22 19.39
CA PHE A 325 10.26 -1.13 18.43
C PHE A 325 11.40 -0.97 17.40
N SER A 326 12.67 -0.99 17.84
CA SER A 326 13.81 -0.86 16.93
C SER A 326 13.79 -1.92 15.82
N HIS A 327 13.51 -3.17 16.17
CA HIS A 327 13.39 -4.27 15.22
C HIS A 327 12.27 -4.01 14.19
N TYR A 328 11.08 -3.60 14.65
CA TYR A 328 9.97 -3.33 13.74
C TYR A 328 10.20 -2.07 12.90
N ALA A 329 10.82 -1.03 13.44
CA ALA A 329 11.19 0.17 12.72
C ALA A 329 12.19 -0.12 11.58
N GLU A 330 13.26 -0.85 11.85
CA GLU A 330 14.24 -1.27 10.84
C GLU A 330 13.60 -2.16 9.77
N ARG A 331 12.84 -3.17 10.19
CA ARG A 331 12.13 -4.05 9.25
C ARG A 331 11.14 -3.30 8.37
N THR A 332 10.39 -2.34 8.92
CA THR A 332 9.44 -1.52 8.15
C THR A 332 10.14 -0.78 7.02
N VAL A 333 11.24 -0.11 7.32
CA VAL A 333 12.01 0.61 6.31
C VAL A 333 12.67 -0.35 5.32
N TYR A 334 13.23 -1.46 5.80
CA TYR A 334 13.87 -2.46 4.95
C TYR A 334 12.88 -3.14 4.00
N LEU A 335 11.74 -3.62 4.49
CA LEU A 335 10.74 -4.35 3.70
C LEU A 335 10.06 -3.46 2.65
N SER A 336 9.90 -2.17 2.94
CA SER A 336 9.28 -1.20 2.03
C SER A 336 10.27 -0.48 1.11
N ASP A 337 11.57 -0.80 1.13
CA ASP A 337 12.62 -0.02 0.45
C ASP A 337 12.60 1.49 0.82
N GLY A 338 12.16 1.80 2.05
CA GLY A 338 11.98 3.18 2.51
C GLY A 338 10.77 3.91 1.94
N CYS A 339 9.86 3.21 1.22
CA CYS A 339 8.67 3.83 0.61
C CYS A 339 7.58 4.20 1.63
N VAL A 340 7.73 3.83 2.88
CA VAL A 340 6.85 4.21 3.98
C VAL A 340 7.69 4.57 5.21
N ASP A 341 7.22 5.50 6.01
CA ASP A 341 7.94 5.89 7.21
C ASP A 341 7.74 4.89 8.37
N LEU A 342 8.61 4.98 9.36
CA LEU A 342 8.62 4.05 10.50
C LEU A 342 7.38 4.11 11.39
N THR A 343 6.46 5.07 11.17
CA THR A 343 5.18 5.12 11.91
C THR A 343 4.26 3.97 11.56
N HIS A 344 4.53 3.27 10.45
CA HIS A 344 3.87 2.06 10.03
C HIS A 344 4.50 0.77 10.62
N SER A 345 5.44 0.89 11.53
CA SER A 345 5.99 -0.27 12.25
C SER A 345 4.93 -1.04 13.09
N PRO A 346 3.90 -0.39 13.67
CA PRO A 346 2.77 -1.13 14.26
C PRO A 346 2.00 -1.96 13.24
N ASP A 347 1.87 -1.48 11.99
CA ASP A 347 1.15 -2.23 10.94
C ASP A 347 1.84 -3.55 10.61
N LEU A 348 3.17 -3.58 10.51
CA LEU A 348 3.92 -4.82 10.33
C LEU A 348 3.64 -5.81 11.48
N TYR A 349 3.79 -5.37 12.72
CA TYR A 349 3.53 -6.17 13.91
C TYR A 349 2.10 -6.72 13.95
N LEU A 350 1.11 -5.89 13.61
CA LEU A 350 -0.30 -6.26 13.61
C LEU A 350 -0.64 -7.24 12.48
N ASN A 351 -0.04 -7.08 11.29
CA ASN A 351 -0.25 -8.00 10.17
C ASN A 351 0.42 -9.37 10.37
N GLU A 352 1.55 -9.45 11.09
CA GLU A 352 2.12 -10.73 11.54
C GLU A 352 1.11 -11.52 12.39
N ARG A 353 0.33 -10.85 13.24
CA ARG A 353 -0.73 -11.45 14.07
C ARG A 353 -1.99 -11.75 13.27
N ALA A 354 -2.43 -10.82 12.42
CA ALA A 354 -3.60 -11.00 11.56
C ALA A 354 -3.45 -12.22 10.66
N ARG A 355 -2.23 -12.52 10.19
CA ARG A 355 -1.94 -13.72 9.41
C ARG A 355 -2.28 -15.02 10.16
N GLN A 356 -2.20 -15.05 11.48
CA GLN A 356 -2.59 -16.24 12.28
C GLN A 356 -4.10 -16.46 12.26
N ILE A 357 -4.88 -15.38 12.09
CA ILE A 357 -6.34 -15.47 11.92
C ILE A 357 -6.64 -15.96 10.51
N ALA A 358 -6.07 -15.30 9.48
CA ALA A 358 -6.25 -15.68 8.09
C ALA A 358 -5.09 -15.15 7.22
N PRO A 359 -4.59 -15.96 6.23
CA PRO A 359 -3.53 -15.54 5.32
C PRO A 359 -4.01 -14.53 4.27
N VAL A 360 -5.32 -14.38 4.07
CA VAL A 360 -5.93 -13.38 3.19
C VAL A 360 -6.72 -12.37 4.02
N ARG A 361 -6.41 -11.09 3.88
CA ARG A 361 -7.09 -9.97 4.53
C ARG A 361 -7.97 -9.23 3.54
N MET A 362 -9.29 -9.29 3.75
CA MET A 362 -10.23 -8.40 3.08
C MET A 362 -10.29 -7.07 3.82
N THR A 363 -10.21 -5.96 3.08
CA THR A 363 -10.18 -4.61 3.65
C THR A 363 -10.99 -3.62 2.82
N GLY A 364 -11.42 -2.52 3.47
CA GLY A 364 -12.05 -1.37 2.83
C GLY A 364 -11.06 -0.35 2.21
N ASN A 365 -9.76 -0.67 2.15
CA ASN A 365 -8.76 0.23 1.57
C ASN A 365 -9.17 0.71 0.18
N TYR A 366 -8.83 1.94 -0.15
CA TYR A 366 -9.15 2.65 -1.40
C TYR A 366 -10.62 3.07 -1.57
N GLY A 367 -11.55 2.61 -0.73
CA GLY A 367 -12.97 2.97 -0.85
C GLY A 367 -13.22 4.47 -0.70
N SER A 368 -12.55 5.11 0.25
CA SER A 368 -12.65 6.55 0.46
C SER A 368 -12.06 7.38 -0.68
N GLU A 369 -10.96 6.92 -1.25
CA GLU A 369 -10.26 7.56 -2.37
C GLU A 369 -11.09 7.46 -3.64
N VAL A 370 -11.59 6.28 -3.95
CA VAL A 370 -12.35 5.99 -5.17
C VAL A 370 -13.75 6.63 -5.11
N LEU A 371 -14.53 6.34 -4.06
CA LEU A 371 -15.95 6.75 -4.00
C LEU A 371 -16.16 8.16 -3.46
N ARG A 372 -15.24 8.69 -2.63
CA ARG A 372 -15.39 9.98 -1.93
C ARG A 372 -14.29 10.99 -2.28
N ARG A 373 -13.35 10.62 -3.15
CA ARG A 373 -12.21 11.45 -3.58
C ARG A 373 -11.36 11.95 -2.41
N SER A 374 -11.16 11.12 -1.39
CA SER A 374 -10.32 11.48 -0.27
C SER A 374 -8.88 11.63 -0.70
N VAL A 375 -8.24 12.74 -0.29
CA VAL A 375 -6.82 13.00 -0.54
C VAL A 375 -6.05 12.56 0.69
N ALA A 376 -5.18 11.54 0.54
CA ALA A 376 -4.45 10.93 1.63
C ALA A 376 -3.18 11.70 2.00
N PHE A 377 -2.55 12.41 1.07
CA PHE A 377 -1.33 13.16 1.34
C PHE A 377 -1.35 14.55 0.71
N LYS A 378 -0.62 15.46 1.33
CA LYS A 378 -0.37 16.81 0.83
C LYS A 378 1.07 17.20 1.16
N PRO A 379 1.74 17.95 0.29
CA PRO A 379 3.08 18.45 0.59
C PRO A 379 3.06 19.30 1.87
N GLY A 380 3.98 18.99 2.77
CA GLY A 380 4.22 19.75 3.99
C GLY A 380 5.66 20.23 4.04
N MET A 381 5.85 21.46 4.54
CA MET A 381 7.19 21.97 4.80
C MET A 381 7.66 21.51 6.18
N PRO A 382 8.87 20.97 6.30
CA PRO A 382 9.47 20.68 7.60
C PRO A 382 9.74 21.96 8.39
N VAL A 383 10.06 21.79 9.67
CA VAL A 383 10.44 22.94 10.51
C VAL A 383 11.64 23.68 9.92
N ALA A 384 11.59 25.02 9.96
CA ALA A 384 12.62 25.86 9.38
C ALA A 384 14.00 25.57 9.99
N GLY A 385 15.02 25.48 9.13
CA GLY A 385 16.41 25.27 9.51
C GLY A 385 16.77 23.83 9.87
N LEU A 386 15.87 22.83 9.73
CA LEU A 386 16.19 21.42 9.94
C LEU A 386 17.00 20.85 8.76
N PHE A 387 16.62 21.23 7.55
CA PHE A 387 17.31 20.80 6.33
C PHE A 387 18.22 21.91 5.77
N SER A 388 19.33 21.51 5.16
CA SER A 388 20.30 22.42 4.59
C SER A 388 19.72 23.26 3.44
N PRO A 389 20.22 24.47 3.19
CA PRO A 389 19.78 25.31 2.07
C PRO A 389 19.87 24.63 0.71
N ASP A 390 20.88 23.78 0.50
CA ASP A 390 21.08 23.05 -0.76
C ASP A 390 20.02 21.95 -0.98
N PHE A 391 19.41 21.44 0.08
CA PHE A 391 18.39 20.40 -0.01
C PHE A 391 16.96 20.96 -0.12
N LEU A 392 16.70 22.15 0.39
CA LEU A 392 15.38 22.79 0.36
C LEU A 392 14.75 22.90 -1.05
N PRO A 393 15.50 23.16 -2.15
CA PRO A 393 14.92 23.17 -3.48
C PRO A 393 14.23 21.85 -3.87
N HIS A 394 14.75 20.70 -3.45
CA HIS A 394 14.15 19.39 -3.73
C HIS A 394 12.81 19.20 -3.00
N ILE A 395 12.70 19.71 -1.76
CA ILE A 395 11.44 19.71 -1.00
C ILE A 395 10.41 20.63 -1.67
N HIS A 396 10.83 21.82 -2.11
CA HIS A 396 9.95 22.76 -2.81
C HIS A 396 9.47 22.24 -4.17
N ALA A 397 10.34 21.57 -4.93
CA ALA A 397 10.00 20.99 -6.22
C ALA A 397 8.93 19.88 -6.08
N ALA A 398 8.92 19.14 -4.97
CA ALA A 398 7.87 18.17 -4.66
C ALA A 398 6.47 18.83 -4.59
N GLY A 399 6.38 20.03 -3.98
CA GLY A 399 5.13 20.80 -3.92
C GLY A 399 4.66 21.25 -5.31
N GLN A 400 5.57 21.63 -6.20
CA GLN A 400 5.25 22.01 -7.58
C GLN A 400 4.76 20.81 -8.40
N THR A 401 5.46 19.67 -8.31
CA THR A 401 5.04 18.42 -8.95
C THR A 401 3.63 18.03 -8.49
N TYR A 402 3.38 18.02 -7.19
CA TYR A 402 2.06 17.70 -6.63
C TYR A 402 0.96 18.64 -7.15
N ALA A 403 1.20 19.95 -7.17
CA ALA A 403 0.23 20.92 -7.65
C ALA A 403 -0.13 20.73 -9.13
N GLY A 404 0.84 20.36 -9.97
CA GLY A 404 0.61 20.02 -11.37
C GLY A 404 -0.26 18.77 -11.53
N LEU A 405 -0.02 17.75 -10.71
CA LEU A 405 -0.75 16.47 -10.76
C LEU A 405 -2.21 16.56 -10.30
N LEU A 406 -2.53 17.52 -9.41
CA LEU A 406 -3.90 17.77 -8.97
C LEU A 406 -4.81 18.42 -10.03
N GLN A 407 -4.24 18.96 -11.11
CA GLN A 407 -5.02 19.62 -12.17
C GLN A 407 -5.80 18.61 -13.05
N GLY A 408 -5.51 17.32 -12.96
CA GLY A 408 -6.18 16.25 -13.69
C GLY A 408 -7.53 15.83 -13.10
N HIS A 409 -8.09 14.75 -13.64
CA HIS A 409 -9.35 14.18 -13.17
C HIS A 409 -9.19 13.63 -11.72
N PRO A 410 -10.08 13.97 -10.76
CA PRO A 410 -9.89 13.59 -9.35
C PRO A 410 -9.83 12.08 -9.10
N VAL A 411 -10.57 11.28 -9.87
CA VAL A 411 -10.52 9.81 -9.77
C VAL A 411 -9.18 9.30 -10.30
N SER A 412 -8.67 9.87 -11.39
CA SER A 412 -7.33 9.53 -11.91
C SER A 412 -6.24 9.82 -10.89
N PHE A 413 -6.32 10.98 -10.21
CA PHE A 413 -5.39 11.27 -9.12
C PHE A 413 -5.45 10.21 -8.03
N ALA A 414 -6.66 9.82 -7.59
CA ALA A 414 -6.83 8.83 -6.53
C ALA A 414 -6.25 7.45 -6.90
N VAL A 415 -6.57 6.93 -8.10
CA VAL A 415 -6.26 5.53 -8.45
C VAL A 415 -4.93 5.34 -9.19
N PHE A 416 -4.47 6.32 -9.99
CA PHE A 416 -3.23 6.21 -10.78
C PHE A 416 -2.05 7.00 -10.20
N ARG A 417 -2.26 7.80 -9.13
CA ARG A 417 -1.24 8.62 -8.49
C ARG A 417 -1.15 8.32 -7.00
N GLN A 418 -2.20 8.65 -6.24
CA GLN A 418 -2.20 8.47 -4.79
C GLN A 418 -2.07 7.00 -4.38
N ALA A 419 -2.83 6.10 -4.98
CA ALA A 419 -2.79 4.68 -4.63
C ALA A 419 -1.39 4.07 -4.89
N PRO A 420 -0.80 4.13 -6.11
CA PRO A 420 0.51 3.52 -6.36
C PRO A 420 1.69 4.27 -5.75
N TRP A 421 1.54 5.51 -5.29
CA TRP A 421 2.65 6.25 -4.68
C TRP A 421 2.58 6.27 -3.15
N HIS A 422 1.48 6.77 -2.59
CA HIS A 422 1.35 6.95 -1.15
C HIS A 422 0.94 5.67 -0.43
N HIS A 423 -0.05 4.92 -0.97
CA HIS A 423 -0.51 3.69 -0.31
C HIS A 423 0.39 2.47 -0.60
N TYR A 424 1.24 2.55 -1.62
CA TYR A 424 2.11 1.42 -1.98
C TYR A 424 3.04 0.99 -0.84
N GLY A 425 3.66 1.93 -0.13
CA GLY A 425 4.62 1.58 0.94
C GLY A 425 3.98 0.74 2.03
N LEU A 426 2.76 1.09 2.45
CA LEU A 426 1.98 0.30 3.41
C LEU A 426 1.54 -1.05 2.80
N LEU A 427 1.06 -1.05 1.56
CA LEU A 427 0.69 -2.28 0.86
C LEU A 427 1.89 -3.24 0.78
N ALA A 428 3.07 -2.75 0.38
CA ALA A 428 4.28 -3.55 0.28
C ALA A 428 4.66 -4.18 1.64
N LEU A 429 4.48 -3.43 2.73
CA LEU A 429 4.74 -3.90 4.08
C LEU A 429 3.73 -4.98 4.51
N GLU A 430 2.44 -4.74 4.34
CA GLU A 430 1.37 -5.68 4.70
C GLU A 430 1.46 -6.99 3.91
N GLU A 431 1.73 -6.90 2.62
CA GLU A 431 1.85 -8.06 1.73
C GLU A 431 3.13 -8.88 1.92
N THR A 432 4.03 -8.46 2.80
CA THR A 432 5.06 -9.39 3.28
C THR A 432 4.46 -10.49 4.15
N GLN A 433 3.37 -10.23 4.84
CA GLN A 433 2.77 -11.15 5.81
C GLN A 433 1.55 -11.91 5.27
N LEU A 434 0.69 -11.25 4.51
CA LEU A 434 -0.60 -11.81 4.06
C LEU A 434 -0.96 -11.28 2.66
N SER A 435 -1.93 -11.92 1.99
CA SER A 435 -2.55 -11.36 0.79
C SER A 435 -3.57 -10.30 1.19
N LEU A 436 -3.52 -9.14 0.54
CA LEU A 436 -4.49 -8.08 0.76
C LEU A 436 -5.51 -8.07 -0.38
N ARG A 437 -6.80 -8.09 -0.09
CA ARG A 437 -7.86 -7.92 -1.09
C ARG A 437 -8.72 -6.70 -0.78
N SER A 438 -9.04 -5.95 -1.82
CA SER A 438 -10.00 -4.84 -1.75
C SER A 438 -10.77 -4.73 -3.06
N PRO A 439 -12.11 -4.68 -3.04
CA PRO A 439 -12.90 -4.58 -4.25
C PRO A 439 -12.91 -3.16 -4.86
N TYR A 440 -12.31 -2.18 -4.19
CA TYR A 440 -12.42 -0.77 -4.60
C TYR A 440 -11.48 -0.38 -5.75
N LEU A 441 -10.43 -1.16 -6.03
CA LEU A 441 -9.61 -1.03 -7.23
C LEU A 441 -10.00 -2.05 -8.32
N ASP A 442 -11.23 -2.53 -8.31
CA ASP A 442 -11.83 -3.30 -9.39
C ASP A 442 -11.98 -2.46 -10.65
N ASN A 443 -11.56 -2.99 -11.80
CA ASN A 443 -11.57 -2.25 -13.05
C ASN A 443 -12.97 -1.72 -13.42
N ASP A 444 -14.02 -2.55 -13.28
CA ASP A 444 -15.39 -2.16 -13.62
C ASP A 444 -15.94 -1.14 -12.63
N LEU A 445 -15.63 -1.31 -11.34
CA LEU A 445 -16.03 -0.36 -10.31
C LEU A 445 -15.39 1.01 -10.55
N VAL A 446 -14.08 1.05 -10.77
CA VAL A 446 -13.36 2.31 -11.03
C VAL A 446 -13.87 2.95 -12.32
N ARG A 447 -14.02 2.18 -13.41
CA ARG A 447 -14.59 2.67 -14.67
C ARG A 447 -15.99 3.28 -14.48
N THR A 448 -16.84 2.65 -13.66
CA THR A 448 -18.16 3.19 -13.32
C THR A 448 -18.04 4.50 -12.56
N VAL A 449 -17.10 4.63 -11.61
CA VAL A 449 -16.89 5.85 -10.83
C VAL A 449 -16.45 7.04 -11.71
N PHE A 450 -15.73 6.81 -12.80
CA PHE A 450 -15.42 7.89 -13.77
C PHE A 450 -16.68 8.50 -14.41
N ARG A 451 -17.79 7.78 -14.44
CA ARG A 451 -19.08 8.27 -14.94
C ARG A 451 -19.93 8.96 -13.87
N ALA A 452 -19.40 9.12 -12.65
CA ALA A 452 -20.13 9.76 -11.56
C ALA A 452 -20.38 11.25 -11.82
N PRO A 453 -21.62 11.75 -11.71
CA PRO A 453 -21.87 13.18 -11.69
C PRO A 453 -21.25 13.81 -10.43
N LYS A 454 -20.86 15.09 -10.53
CA LYS A 454 -20.18 15.79 -9.41
C LYS A 454 -20.97 15.77 -8.09
N SER A 455 -22.31 15.73 -8.17
CA SER A 455 -23.22 15.68 -7.02
C SER A 455 -23.32 14.31 -6.37
N ALA A 456 -22.89 13.23 -7.02
CA ALA A 456 -23.10 11.86 -6.54
C ALA A 456 -21.84 11.22 -5.93
N LEU A 457 -20.80 12.00 -5.66
CA LEU A 457 -19.58 11.54 -4.99
C LEU A 457 -19.55 12.06 -3.56
N GLY A 458 -19.58 11.15 -2.60
CA GLY A 458 -19.56 11.49 -1.19
C GLY A 458 -20.17 10.43 -0.27
N ASP A 459 -20.32 10.77 1.01
CA ASP A 459 -20.82 9.86 2.03
C ASP A 459 -22.26 9.37 1.75
N ASP A 460 -23.11 10.19 1.13
CA ASP A 460 -24.54 9.84 0.89
C ASP A 460 -24.69 8.64 -0.03
N VAL A 461 -23.86 8.51 -1.08
CA VAL A 461 -23.86 7.35 -1.97
C VAL A 461 -23.45 6.09 -1.22
N CYS A 462 -22.39 6.17 -0.40
CA CYS A 462 -21.92 5.06 0.41
C CYS A 462 -22.98 4.63 1.43
N LEU A 463 -23.61 5.59 2.09
CA LEU A 463 -24.68 5.35 3.06
C LEU A 463 -25.93 4.73 2.41
N ARG A 464 -26.27 5.14 1.19
CA ARG A 464 -27.35 4.55 0.41
C ARG A 464 -27.00 3.11 0.01
N LEU A 465 -25.78 2.86 -0.44
CA LEU A 465 -25.30 1.54 -0.79
C LEU A 465 -25.36 0.56 0.42
N ILE A 466 -24.97 1.03 1.60
CA ILE A 466 -25.13 0.24 2.84
C ILE A 466 -26.60 -0.03 3.12
N ALA A 467 -27.49 0.96 3.00
CA ALA A 467 -28.91 0.80 3.29
C ALA A 467 -29.59 -0.23 2.38
N ASP A 468 -29.26 -0.21 1.10
CA ASP A 468 -29.80 -1.15 0.10
C ASP A 468 -29.24 -2.57 0.31
N GLY A 469 -28.02 -2.70 0.80
CA GLY A 469 -27.42 -3.99 1.15
C GLY A 469 -27.95 -4.52 2.48
N ASP A 470 -27.89 -3.73 3.53
CA ASP A 470 -28.31 -4.09 4.89
C ASP A 470 -28.81 -2.87 5.69
N ALA A 471 -30.11 -2.85 5.99
CA ALA A 471 -30.75 -1.76 6.72
C ALA A 471 -30.30 -1.66 8.19
N VAL A 472 -29.87 -2.77 8.82
CA VAL A 472 -29.39 -2.79 10.20
C VAL A 472 -28.02 -2.10 10.27
N LEU A 473 -27.11 -2.45 9.37
CA LEU A 473 -25.78 -1.84 9.29
C LEU A 473 -25.87 -0.33 9.02
N ARG A 474 -26.91 0.11 8.32
CA ARG A 474 -27.17 1.53 8.04
C ARG A 474 -27.45 2.33 9.33
N GLN A 475 -28.00 1.72 10.37
CA GLN A 475 -28.35 2.37 11.63
C GLN A 475 -27.15 2.55 12.56
N ILE A 476 -26.10 1.74 12.40
CA ILE A 476 -24.87 1.84 13.20
C ILE A 476 -24.15 3.14 12.82
N ARG A 477 -23.84 3.98 13.80
CA ARG A 477 -23.06 5.21 13.57
C ARG A 477 -21.60 4.85 13.25
N THR A 478 -20.96 5.65 12.38
CA THR A 478 -19.52 5.52 12.19
C THR A 478 -18.76 6.01 13.41
N ASP A 479 -17.47 5.74 13.46
CA ASP A 479 -16.53 6.29 14.45
C ASP A 479 -16.61 7.82 14.56
N ARG A 480 -16.87 8.53 13.44
CA ARG A 480 -17.10 9.97 13.36
C ARG A 480 -18.56 10.41 13.50
N GLY A 481 -19.46 9.49 13.87
CA GLY A 481 -20.88 9.79 14.13
C GLY A 481 -21.76 9.97 12.90
N LEU A 482 -21.27 9.60 11.69
CA LEU A 482 -22.11 9.56 10.50
C LEU A 482 -23.14 8.43 10.65
N ASN A 483 -24.41 8.75 10.45
CA ASN A 483 -25.45 7.75 10.27
C ASN A 483 -26.53 8.31 9.34
N GLY A 484 -27.43 7.43 8.90
CA GLY A 484 -28.47 7.81 7.99
C GLY A 484 -29.77 8.29 8.60
N SER A 485 -29.85 8.45 9.88
CA SER A 485 -31.06 8.97 10.50
C SER A 485 -31.16 10.50 10.31
N ARG A 486 -32.42 10.99 10.31
CA ARG A 486 -32.74 12.42 10.11
C ARG A 486 -31.87 13.31 11.01
N ARG A 487 -31.52 14.48 10.51
CA ARG A 487 -30.76 15.55 11.17
C ARG A 487 -31.49 16.03 12.44
N SER A 488 -31.32 15.33 13.56
CA SER A 488 -31.71 15.89 14.86
C SER A 488 -30.59 16.81 15.35
N LEU A 489 -30.93 17.88 16.06
CA LEU A 489 -29.93 18.78 16.66
C LEU A 489 -28.95 18.04 17.57
N SER A 490 -29.43 17.02 18.27
CA SER A 490 -28.59 16.17 19.11
C SER A 490 -27.58 15.33 18.29
N ALA A 491 -27.95 14.86 17.09
CA ALA A 491 -27.05 14.11 16.23
C ALA A 491 -25.95 15.04 15.65
N VAL A 492 -26.29 16.27 15.30
CA VAL A 492 -25.32 17.27 14.83
C VAL A 492 -24.35 17.65 15.95
N ALA A 493 -24.85 17.92 17.16
CA ALA A 493 -24.01 18.22 18.31
C ALA A 493 -23.06 17.05 18.65
N HIS A 494 -23.58 15.82 18.68
CA HIS A 494 -22.77 14.62 18.94
C HIS A 494 -21.68 14.42 17.88
N ARG A 495 -22.01 14.59 16.59
CA ARG A 495 -21.01 14.55 15.49
C ARG A 495 -19.95 15.62 15.69
N GLY A 496 -20.33 16.86 16.05
CA GLY A 496 -19.39 17.94 16.33
C GLY A 496 -18.40 17.60 17.44
N VAL A 497 -18.87 16.98 18.52
CA VAL A 497 -18.01 16.50 19.61
C VAL A 497 -17.04 15.42 19.15
N LEU A 498 -17.50 14.43 18.40
CA LEU A 498 -16.63 13.35 17.90
C LEU A 498 -15.58 13.88 16.92
N GLU A 499 -15.99 14.76 16.03
CA GLU A 499 -15.06 15.42 15.08
C GLU A 499 -14.02 16.29 15.80
N PHE A 500 -14.43 16.96 16.89
CA PHE A 500 -13.50 17.71 17.73
C PHE A 500 -12.47 16.80 18.39
N PHE A 501 -12.88 15.69 19.03
CA PHE A 501 -11.95 14.76 19.65
C PHE A 501 -11.02 14.10 18.61
N PHE A 502 -11.54 13.74 17.45
CA PHE A 502 -10.75 13.23 16.34
C PHE A 502 -9.62 14.23 15.96
N LYS A 503 -10.00 15.49 15.70
CA LYS A 503 -9.03 16.54 15.34
C LYS A 503 -8.05 16.84 16.47
N ALA A 504 -8.53 16.87 17.71
CA ALA A 504 -7.69 17.14 18.89
C ALA A 504 -6.62 16.04 19.06
N GLU A 505 -6.99 14.77 18.91
CA GLU A 505 -6.07 13.64 19.03
C GLU A 505 -5.01 13.66 17.93
N TYR A 506 -5.41 13.90 16.66
CA TYR A 506 -4.46 14.02 15.55
C TYR A 506 -3.55 15.24 15.69
N ALA A 507 -4.13 16.38 16.09
CA ALA A 507 -3.33 17.58 16.33
C ALA A 507 -2.34 17.38 17.47
N TYR A 508 -2.75 16.73 18.56
CA TYR A 508 -1.87 16.44 19.69
C TYR A 508 -0.67 15.61 19.28
N ASP A 509 -0.90 14.56 18.49
CA ASP A 509 0.15 13.64 18.09
C ASP A 509 1.17 14.29 17.14
N SER A 510 0.74 14.87 16.02
CA SER A 510 1.63 15.32 14.96
C SER A 510 1.42 16.76 14.48
N GLY A 511 0.25 17.36 14.71
CA GLY A 511 -0.13 18.66 14.14
C GLY A 511 -0.20 19.82 15.15
N MET A 512 0.24 19.64 16.39
CA MET A 512 0.14 20.66 17.43
C MET A 512 1.08 21.85 17.17
N PRO A 513 0.59 23.10 17.16
CA PRO A 513 1.43 24.28 17.09
C PRO A 513 2.39 24.35 18.29
N GLN A 514 3.61 24.88 18.09
CA GLN A 514 4.66 24.91 19.12
C GLN A 514 4.27 25.72 20.37
N TRP A 515 3.45 26.76 20.23
CA TRP A 515 2.92 27.51 21.37
C TRP A 515 1.97 26.65 22.23
N ALA A 516 1.14 25.82 21.60
CA ALA A 516 0.24 24.92 22.30
C ALA A 516 1.02 23.79 23.01
N ALA A 517 2.10 23.29 22.42
CA ALA A 517 2.99 22.32 23.07
C ALA A 517 3.62 22.86 24.36
N ARG A 518 3.91 24.16 24.43
CA ARG A 518 4.38 24.83 25.67
C ARG A 518 3.30 24.87 26.75
N ILE A 519 2.06 25.15 26.38
CA ILE A 519 0.91 25.13 27.31
C ILE A 519 0.68 23.70 27.82
N ASP A 520 0.69 22.73 26.92
CA ASP A 520 0.55 21.31 27.24
C ASP A 520 1.63 20.86 28.25
N TYR A 521 2.89 21.28 28.04
CA TYR A 521 3.99 21.03 28.96
C TYR A 521 3.72 21.60 30.37
N LEU A 522 3.18 22.82 30.47
CA LEU A 522 2.84 23.42 31.76
C LEU A 522 1.68 22.70 32.45
N LEU A 523 0.77 22.13 31.67
CA LEU A 523 -0.38 21.35 32.16
C LEU A 523 -0.07 19.85 32.33
N SER A 524 1.10 19.38 31.95
CA SER A 524 1.48 17.97 31.97
C SER A 524 1.30 17.28 33.34
N PRO A 525 1.46 17.95 34.52
CA PRO A 525 1.17 17.30 35.82
C PRO A 525 -0.29 16.89 35.98
N PHE A 526 -1.22 17.51 35.24
CA PHE A 526 -2.66 17.21 35.29
C PHE A 526 -3.09 16.19 34.23
N HIS A 527 -2.21 15.78 33.31
CA HIS A 527 -2.46 14.82 32.24
C HIS A 527 -3.71 15.11 31.40
N PRO A 528 -3.88 16.35 30.86
CA PRO A 528 -5.08 16.70 30.11
C PRO A 528 -5.25 15.88 28.81
N GLU A 529 -4.16 15.33 28.26
CA GLU A 529 -4.18 14.45 27.09
C GLU A 529 -5.03 13.20 27.31
N ARG A 530 -5.19 12.72 28.55
CA ARG A 530 -6.04 11.57 28.89
C ARG A 530 -7.52 11.79 28.62
N LEU A 531 -7.95 13.03 28.40
CA LEU A 531 -9.34 13.36 28.08
C LEU A 531 -9.71 12.94 26.66
N PHE A 532 -8.74 12.97 25.73
CA PHE A 532 -9.01 12.74 24.30
C PHE A 532 -8.13 11.66 23.66
N LEU A 533 -7.00 11.25 24.23
CA LEU A 533 -6.20 10.15 23.69
C LEU A 533 -6.93 8.82 23.80
N GLY A 534 -6.78 7.97 22.77
CA GLY A 534 -7.38 6.63 22.69
C GLY A 534 -8.86 6.63 22.25
N TRP A 535 -9.40 7.76 21.74
CA TRP A 535 -10.74 7.79 21.17
C TRP A 535 -10.77 7.26 19.72
N HIS A 536 -9.74 7.61 18.91
CA HIS A 536 -9.68 7.26 17.48
C HIS A 536 -8.38 6.57 17.08
N LYS A 537 -7.27 6.90 17.74
CA LYS A 537 -5.96 6.29 17.50
C LYS A 537 -5.64 5.28 18.59
N PHE A 538 -4.96 4.20 18.20
CA PHE A 538 -4.44 3.18 19.11
C PHE A 538 -2.91 3.28 19.30
N HIS A 539 -2.26 4.26 18.66
CA HIS A 539 -0.83 4.55 18.79
C HIS A 539 -0.62 6.07 18.91
N HIS A 540 0.30 6.46 19.79
CA HIS A 540 0.56 7.86 20.13
C HIS A 540 2.07 8.14 20.14
N PHE A 541 2.63 8.38 18.96
CA PHE A 541 4.08 8.51 18.80
C PHE A 541 4.67 9.70 19.55
N ARG A 542 3.96 10.81 19.72
CA ARG A 542 4.42 11.92 20.55
C ARG A 542 4.73 11.49 21.96
N VAL A 543 3.84 10.69 22.58
CA VAL A 543 4.01 10.18 23.93
C VAL A 543 5.12 9.12 23.95
N TRP A 544 5.09 8.20 22.99
CA TRP A 544 6.09 7.14 22.92
C TRP A 544 7.51 7.68 22.75
N TYR A 545 7.75 8.66 21.87
CA TYR A 545 9.07 9.26 21.67
C TYR A 545 9.54 10.07 22.87
N ARG A 546 8.63 10.77 23.56
CA ARG A 546 8.99 11.51 24.76
C ARG A 546 9.35 10.56 25.93
N ASP A 547 8.64 9.45 26.06
CA ASP A 547 8.71 8.56 27.23
C ASP A 547 9.45 7.25 26.88
N THR A 548 8.74 6.20 26.47
CA THR A 548 9.28 4.83 26.31
C THR A 548 10.38 4.72 25.24
N LEU A 549 10.26 5.44 24.13
CA LEU A 549 11.21 5.41 23.02
C LEU A 549 12.23 6.55 23.04
N SER A 550 12.30 7.34 24.13
CA SER A 550 13.20 8.49 24.22
C SER A 550 14.68 8.10 24.07
N GLY A 551 15.07 6.95 24.61
CA GLY A 551 16.40 6.37 24.42
C GLY A 551 16.72 6.10 22.95
N TYR A 552 15.82 5.43 22.25
CA TYR A 552 15.96 5.13 20.83
C TYR A 552 16.07 6.40 19.96
N VAL A 553 15.20 7.39 20.21
CA VAL A 553 15.22 8.66 19.48
C VAL A 553 16.57 9.36 19.69
N ARG A 554 17.07 9.42 20.91
CA ARG A 554 18.36 10.03 21.24
C ARG A 554 19.53 9.30 20.59
N GLU A 555 19.57 7.98 20.70
CA GLU A 555 20.62 7.14 20.14
C GLU A 555 20.71 7.29 18.62
N MET A 556 19.56 7.25 17.94
CA MET A 556 19.51 7.31 16.49
C MET A 556 19.79 8.72 15.94
N LEU A 557 19.15 9.75 16.49
CA LEU A 557 19.20 11.09 15.91
C LEU A 557 20.41 11.92 16.36
N LEU A 558 21.01 11.61 17.50
CA LEU A 558 22.24 12.26 17.99
C LEU A 558 23.50 11.44 17.71
N ASP A 559 23.40 10.32 16.98
CA ASP A 559 24.55 9.57 16.46
C ASP A 559 25.40 10.48 15.55
N PRO A 560 26.74 10.47 15.69
CA PRO A 560 27.63 11.24 14.81
C PRO A 560 27.39 11.04 13.31
N ARG A 561 26.98 9.84 12.90
CA ARG A 561 26.63 9.56 11.49
C ARG A 561 25.42 10.38 11.05
N THR A 562 24.35 10.39 11.86
CA THR A 562 23.12 11.16 11.59
C THR A 562 23.41 12.67 11.57
N LEU A 563 24.17 13.15 12.56
CA LEU A 563 24.57 14.54 12.67
C LEU A 563 25.49 15.02 11.54
N SER A 564 26.12 14.10 10.80
CA SER A 564 26.99 14.40 9.66
C SER A 564 26.31 14.30 8.29
N ARG A 565 25.00 13.97 8.24
CA ARG A 565 24.28 13.89 6.96
C ARG A 565 24.26 15.24 6.26
N PRO A 566 24.65 15.35 4.97
CA PRO A 566 24.88 16.62 4.30
C PRO A 566 23.63 17.48 4.12
N TYR A 567 22.45 16.86 4.21
CA TYR A 567 21.17 17.55 4.05
C TYR A 567 20.54 17.96 5.40
N LEU A 568 21.17 17.66 6.57
CA LEU A 568 20.68 18.01 7.89
C LEU A 568 21.51 19.13 8.55
N GLU A 569 20.84 20.05 9.23
CA GLU A 569 21.48 21.08 10.04
C GLU A 569 21.63 20.60 11.48
N ARG A 570 22.86 20.24 11.84
CA ARG A 570 23.20 19.62 13.14
C ARG A 570 22.60 20.33 14.35
N ARG A 571 22.82 21.65 14.46
CA ARG A 571 22.36 22.43 15.63
C ARG A 571 20.84 22.39 15.79
N GLN A 572 20.12 22.47 14.67
CA GLN A 572 18.67 22.42 14.67
C GLN A 572 18.15 21.03 15.02
N LEU A 573 18.79 19.98 14.53
CA LEU A 573 18.45 18.60 14.86
C LEU A 573 18.64 18.33 16.36
N GLU A 574 19.77 18.73 16.94
CA GLU A 574 20.05 18.62 18.38
C GLU A 574 18.97 19.36 19.20
N ALA A 575 18.66 20.61 18.85
CA ALA A 575 17.65 21.41 19.52
C ALA A 575 16.22 20.84 19.39
N MET A 576 15.92 20.26 18.23
CA MET A 576 14.65 19.58 17.95
C MET A 576 14.45 18.37 18.85
N VAL A 577 15.44 17.49 18.92
CA VAL A 577 15.40 16.28 19.75
C VAL A 577 15.26 16.64 21.22
N GLU A 578 16.09 17.55 21.73
CA GLU A 578 16.02 17.97 23.13
C GLU A 578 14.67 18.61 23.49
N GLY A 579 14.17 19.50 22.62
CA GLY A 579 12.88 20.17 22.85
C GLY A 579 11.71 19.19 22.88
N HIS A 580 11.73 18.17 22.02
CA HIS A 580 10.71 17.13 21.99
C HIS A 580 10.76 16.24 23.23
N LEU A 581 11.94 15.73 23.57
CA LEU A 581 12.15 14.86 24.73
C LEU A 581 11.84 15.56 26.06
N LYS A 582 12.07 16.86 26.16
CA LYS A 582 11.61 17.67 27.30
C LYS A 582 10.10 17.85 27.36
N GLY A 583 9.39 17.59 26.27
CA GLY A 583 7.93 17.74 26.15
C GLY A 583 7.43 19.15 25.87
N ASN A 584 8.30 20.19 25.87
CA ASN A 584 7.91 21.60 25.66
C ASN A 584 7.79 21.99 24.18
N ARG A 585 8.04 21.05 23.26
CA ARG A 585 7.91 21.18 21.82
C ARG A 585 7.28 19.90 21.25
N ASN A 586 6.64 20.03 20.09
CA ASN A 586 6.15 18.89 19.34
C ASN A 586 6.83 18.84 17.98
N TYR A 587 7.71 17.87 17.81
CA TYR A 587 8.43 17.58 16.57
C TYR A 587 8.22 16.13 16.11
N THR A 588 7.08 15.55 16.46
CA THR A 588 6.76 14.15 16.14
C THR A 588 6.93 13.85 14.64
N ALA A 589 6.37 14.72 13.78
CA ALA A 589 6.43 14.54 12.33
C ALA A 589 7.87 14.64 11.77
N GLU A 590 8.68 15.56 12.29
CA GLU A 590 10.07 15.70 11.89
C GLU A 590 10.92 14.53 12.37
N ILE A 591 10.70 14.06 13.60
CA ILE A 591 11.38 12.89 14.15
C ILE A 591 11.10 11.66 13.29
N HIS A 592 9.84 11.43 12.88
CA HIS A 592 9.50 10.34 11.96
C HIS A 592 10.33 10.38 10.69
N LYS A 593 10.36 11.55 10.04
CA LYS A 593 11.08 11.75 8.78
C LYS A 593 12.57 11.51 8.92
N VAL A 594 13.20 12.12 9.92
CA VAL A 594 14.66 12.01 10.10
C VAL A 594 15.06 10.61 10.53
N LEU A 595 14.29 9.95 11.40
CA LEU A 595 14.53 8.54 11.76
C LEU A 595 14.43 7.61 10.54
N THR A 596 13.41 7.83 9.70
CA THR A 596 13.23 7.02 8.47
C THR A 596 14.38 7.25 7.48
N LEU A 597 14.76 8.52 7.26
CA LEU A 597 15.91 8.85 6.40
C LEU A 597 17.21 8.23 6.90
N GLU A 598 17.45 8.27 8.21
CA GLU A 598 18.65 7.64 8.79
C GLU A 598 18.62 6.12 8.65
N LEU A 599 17.48 5.47 8.82
CA LEU A 599 17.33 4.04 8.56
C LEU A 599 17.56 3.70 7.08
N ILE A 600 17.04 4.51 6.14
CA ILE A 600 17.32 4.34 4.70
C ILE A 600 18.83 4.37 4.45
N HIS A 601 19.54 5.32 5.04
CA HIS A 601 21.00 5.39 4.92
C HIS A 601 21.68 4.14 5.46
N ARG A 602 21.39 3.75 6.70
CA ARG A 602 22.04 2.61 7.35
C ARG A 602 21.78 1.29 6.64
N LEU A 603 20.56 1.10 6.13
CA LEU A 603 20.13 -0.17 5.54
C LEU A 603 20.53 -0.32 4.06
N PHE A 604 20.57 0.78 3.31
CA PHE A 604 20.72 0.69 1.85
C PHE A 604 21.90 1.46 1.28
N LEU A 605 22.30 2.58 1.87
CA LEU A 605 23.29 3.48 1.28
C LEU A 605 24.68 3.33 1.93
N ASP A 606 24.75 3.21 3.25
CA ASP A 606 26.02 3.10 4.00
C ASP A 606 26.55 1.65 4.04
N SER A 607 25.71 0.65 3.75
CA SER A 607 26.13 -0.76 3.76
C SER A 607 27.11 -1.04 2.62
N LYS A 608 28.30 -1.53 2.97
CA LYS A 608 29.37 -1.92 2.02
C LYS A 608 29.06 -3.24 1.32
#